data_ac212b69d69f05a814a4e41e05862f7b
#
_entry.id   ac212b69d69f05a814a4e41e05862f7b
#
_cell.length_a   1.000
_cell.length_b   1.000
_cell.length_c   1.000
_cell.angle_alpha   90.00
_cell.angle_beta   90.00
_cell.angle_gamma   90.00
#
_symmetry.space_group_name_H-M   'P 1'
#
loop_
_entity.id
_entity.type
_entity.pdbx_description
1 polymer ?
#
loop_
_entity_poly.entity_id
_entity_poly.type
_entity_poly.pdbx_seq_one_letter_code
_entity_poly.pdbx_strand_id
1 'polypeptide(L)'
;MLNLAVRNTGKLVREKSKSENIRLGRLFTKKETARLMAAMLRLDTERTAYTVLDAGAGTGILSAAVIERICRECPSCKQIFITCYENNEDFLPMLKDNLERIRKKCRHDYNVRLYITVYEENYITESKNHYTVTFFDSVEDKYDLIICNPPTELYEKDSQEASEAGGVTQVKIGAPFLFAKMAARHMEDGADAVIMLPATAASASSLTGFRQEMKERVSLERIHLFIGKQKNAKRAVPLKKNIILSYTKGAAPEKIQISTSYDEGKPESTVALPPLDYNFVVDEADGSLTLPKSIEDTKIVSYISHFPETLSSLGLKISTGLVIDSRCEGLLFSEPIKGAVPLLRQSCINGGVTTFPMPVKRQYIAAVNPTLIQKNKNMVLIKRVPAKSDERFLNSSIYMAAQLPSYRYISTHNKINFIDTKDKLSEMSARLAWGLFALLNSTIYDRYLSIVSKSKQINSKEMKKLPLPPRNIIENMGMRLMAAKQTTVAACDQIVNPTLHIIEK
;
A
#
# COMPACT_ATOMS: atom_id res chain seq x y z
N MET A 1 -26.66 21.08 2.08
CA MET A 1 -26.87 19.95 2.99
C MET A 1 -25.62 19.67 3.80
N LEU A 2 -24.48 19.40 3.17
CA LEU A 2 -23.22 19.09 3.87
C LEU A 2 -22.77 20.21 4.84
N ASN A 3 -22.81 21.48 4.43
CA ASN A 3 -22.48 22.60 5.31
C ASN A 3 -23.36 22.67 6.58
N LEU A 4 -24.62 22.28 6.47
CA LEU A 4 -25.56 22.24 7.60
C LEU A 4 -25.14 21.12 8.56
N ALA A 5 -24.93 19.90 8.09
CA ALA A 5 -24.52 18.77 8.91
C ALA A 5 -23.18 19.05 9.64
N VAL A 6 -22.20 19.59 8.93
CA VAL A 6 -20.88 19.96 9.52
C VAL A 6 -21.04 21.04 10.61
N ARG A 7 -21.85 22.07 10.36
CA ARG A 7 -22.09 23.13 11.36
C ARG A 7 -22.78 22.59 12.61
N ASN A 8 -23.77 21.74 12.44
CA ASN A 8 -24.50 21.14 13.58
C ASN A 8 -23.59 20.19 14.37
N THR A 9 -22.82 19.34 13.70
CA THR A 9 -21.82 18.49 14.35
C THR A 9 -20.79 19.33 15.13
N GLY A 10 -20.35 20.46 14.56
CA GLY A 10 -19.44 21.39 15.23
C GLY A 10 -20.02 22.02 16.52
N LYS A 11 -21.35 22.16 16.63
CA LYS A 11 -22.00 22.58 17.88
C LYS A 11 -21.92 21.48 18.93
N LEU A 12 -22.32 20.25 18.57
CA LEU A 12 -22.22 19.09 19.45
C LEU A 12 -20.81 18.92 20.06
N VAL A 13 -19.77 19.06 19.22
CA VAL A 13 -18.38 18.97 19.66
C VAL A 13 -18.03 20.07 20.68
N ARG A 14 -18.51 21.30 20.50
CA ARG A 14 -18.21 22.44 21.40
C ARG A 14 -18.89 22.33 22.77
N GLU A 15 -19.99 21.61 22.88
CA GLU A 15 -20.74 21.40 24.10
C GLU A 15 -20.10 20.35 25.03
N LYS A 16 -19.13 19.59 24.53
CA LYS A 16 -18.41 18.55 25.28
C LYS A 16 -17.10 19.08 25.90
N SER A 17 -16.52 18.37 26.83
CA SER A 17 -15.27 18.74 27.49
C SER A 17 -14.08 18.79 26.49
N LYS A 18 -13.01 19.52 26.82
CA LYS A 18 -11.83 19.68 25.93
C LYS A 18 -11.17 18.34 25.55
N SER A 19 -11.12 17.37 26.44
CA SER A 19 -10.60 16.02 26.19
C SER A 19 -11.53 15.21 25.28
N GLU A 20 -12.84 15.29 25.48
CA GLU A 20 -13.86 14.68 24.63
C GLU A 20 -13.88 15.34 23.24
N ASN A 21 -13.74 16.66 23.17
CA ASN A 21 -13.63 17.40 21.91
C ASN A 21 -12.48 16.91 21.03
N ILE A 22 -11.30 16.65 21.61
CA ILE A 22 -10.16 16.12 20.87
C ILE A 22 -10.46 14.69 20.39
N ARG A 23 -11.13 13.87 21.18
CA ARG A 23 -11.51 12.51 20.82
C ARG A 23 -12.58 12.52 19.72
N LEU A 24 -13.65 13.29 19.89
CA LEU A 24 -14.75 13.42 18.94
C LEU A 24 -14.32 14.08 17.63
N GLY A 25 -13.50 15.13 17.67
CA GLY A 25 -12.98 15.77 16.47
C GLY A 25 -12.09 14.87 15.60
N ARG A 26 -11.59 13.75 16.15
CA ARG A 26 -10.89 12.70 15.40
C ARG A 26 -11.82 11.62 14.85
N LEU A 27 -13.03 11.50 15.37
CA LEU A 27 -14.04 10.53 14.94
C LEU A 27 -14.84 11.03 13.74
N PHE A 28 -15.14 12.34 13.68
CA PHE A 28 -15.98 12.89 12.62
C PHE A 28 -15.21 13.11 11.32
N THR A 29 -15.86 12.76 10.23
CA THR A 29 -15.33 13.02 8.88
C THR A 29 -15.33 14.53 8.61
N LYS A 30 -14.18 15.06 8.19
CA LYS A 30 -14.07 16.47 7.77
C LYS A 30 -14.90 16.71 6.51
N LYS A 31 -15.41 17.93 6.36
CA LYS A 31 -16.25 18.35 5.24
C LYS A 31 -15.61 18.02 3.88
N GLU A 32 -14.35 18.37 3.75
CA GLU A 32 -13.59 18.19 2.51
C GLU A 32 -13.39 16.69 2.20
N THR A 33 -13.10 15.89 3.21
CA THR A 33 -13.01 14.44 3.09
C THR A 33 -14.35 13.82 2.68
N ALA A 34 -15.45 14.28 3.29
CA ALA A 34 -16.79 13.81 2.91
C ALA A 34 -17.15 14.13 1.46
N ARG A 35 -16.81 15.33 0.98
CA ARG A 35 -16.95 15.68 -0.43
C ARG A 35 -16.14 14.79 -1.34
N LEU A 36 -14.88 14.57 -0.99
CA LEU A 36 -13.99 13.72 -1.76
C LEU A 36 -14.53 12.29 -1.83
N MET A 37 -14.93 11.71 -0.70
CA MET A 37 -15.53 10.37 -0.68
C MET A 37 -16.79 10.29 -1.52
N ALA A 38 -17.70 11.26 -1.37
CA ALA A 38 -18.89 11.32 -2.21
C ALA A 38 -18.55 11.49 -3.70
N ALA A 39 -17.51 12.28 -4.05
CA ALA A 39 -17.06 12.46 -5.44
C ALA A 39 -16.45 11.18 -6.06
N MET A 40 -16.00 10.25 -5.27
CA MET A 40 -15.47 8.98 -5.75
C MET A 40 -16.56 7.94 -6.11
N LEU A 41 -17.82 8.12 -5.70
CA LEU A 41 -18.93 7.28 -6.15
C LEU A 41 -19.24 7.56 -7.63
N ARG A 42 -19.62 6.56 -8.40
CA ARG A 42 -20.17 6.77 -9.76
C ARG A 42 -21.67 7.02 -9.63
N LEU A 43 -22.14 8.05 -10.30
CA LEU A 43 -23.56 8.37 -10.37
C LEU A 43 -24.04 8.19 -11.81
N ASP A 44 -25.19 7.54 -11.96
CA ASP A 44 -25.93 7.47 -13.22
C ASP A 44 -26.92 8.64 -13.26
N THR A 45 -26.68 9.62 -14.12
CA THR A 45 -27.48 10.83 -14.24
C THR A 45 -28.92 10.59 -14.68
N GLU A 46 -29.17 9.46 -15.36
CA GLU A 46 -30.49 9.07 -15.86
C GLU A 46 -31.32 8.30 -14.83
N ARG A 47 -30.71 7.88 -13.75
CA ARG A 47 -31.37 7.09 -12.72
C ARG A 47 -32.41 7.90 -11.93
N THR A 48 -33.61 7.34 -11.76
CA THR A 48 -34.74 8.02 -11.11
C THR A 48 -34.81 7.82 -9.60
N ALA A 49 -34.15 6.78 -9.07
CA ALA A 49 -34.08 6.47 -7.66
C ALA A 49 -32.72 5.89 -7.26
N TYR A 50 -32.29 6.17 -6.04
CA TYR A 50 -31.08 5.62 -5.44
C TYR A 50 -31.37 5.00 -4.08
N THR A 51 -30.78 3.84 -3.82
CA THR A 51 -30.64 3.24 -2.49
C THR A 51 -29.22 3.50 -1.97
N VAL A 52 -29.10 4.10 -0.80
CA VAL A 52 -27.81 4.55 -0.22
C VAL A 52 -27.65 3.96 1.17
N LEU A 53 -26.47 3.38 1.45
CA LEU A 53 -26.08 2.94 2.78
C LEU A 53 -24.95 3.82 3.33
N ASP A 54 -25.15 4.34 4.55
CA ASP A 54 -24.11 4.98 5.38
C ASP A 54 -23.87 4.12 6.62
N ALA A 55 -22.91 3.22 6.54
CA ALA A 55 -22.59 2.28 7.62
C ALA A 55 -21.64 2.95 8.63
N GLY A 56 -22.14 3.14 9.87
CA GLY A 56 -21.46 3.95 10.89
C GLY A 56 -21.61 5.44 10.60
N ALA A 57 -22.86 5.90 10.47
CA ALA A 57 -23.22 7.22 9.95
C ALA A 57 -22.74 8.39 10.83
N GLY A 58 -22.45 8.15 12.13
CA GLY A 58 -22.08 9.21 13.06
C GLY A 58 -23.17 10.27 13.14
N THR A 59 -22.85 11.49 12.80
CA THR A 59 -23.82 12.61 12.74
C THR A 59 -24.41 12.84 11.34
N GLY A 60 -24.16 11.94 10.36
CA GLY A 60 -24.70 12.01 9.00
C GLY A 60 -23.96 12.94 8.05
N ILE A 61 -22.68 13.20 8.27
CA ILE A 61 -21.88 14.07 7.39
C ILE A 61 -21.66 13.41 6.02
N LEU A 62 -21.39 12.09 5.97
CA LEU A 62 -21.24 11.36 4.72
C LEU A 62 -22.57 11.24 3.98
N SER A 63 -23.65 10.90 4.70
CA SER A 63 -25.02 10.94 4.17
C SER A 63 -25.35 12.27 3.49
N ALA A 64 -25.05 13.39 4.18
CA ALA A 64 -25.29 14.74 3.66
C ALA A 64 -24.50 15.02 2.37
N ALA A 65 -23.25 14.52 2.28
CA ALA A 65 -22.39 14.72 1.11
C ALA A 65 -22.92 13.94 -0.11
N VAL A 66 -23.33 12.69 0.07
CA VAL A 66 -23.86 11.84 -1.02
C VAL A 66 -25.19 12.39 -1.50
N ILE A 67 -26.13 12.67 -0.59
CA ILE A 67 -27.46 13.19 -0.94
C ILE A 67 -27.34 14.53 -1.65
N GLU A 68 -26.49 15.45 -1.15
CA GLU A 68 -26.25 16.76 -1.81
C GLU A 68 -25.73 16.56 -3.24
N ARG A 69 -24.83 15.58 -3.44
CA ARG A 69 -24.27 15.30 -4.75
C ARG A 69 -25.30 14.70 -5.71
N ILE A 70 -26.08 13.70 -5.27
CA ILE A 70 -27.16 13.13 -6.10
C ILE A 70 -28.15 14.21 -6.52
N CYS A 71 -28.64 15.01 -5.58
CA CYS A 71 -29.57 16.10 -5.89
C CYS A 71 -29.04 17.12 -6.92
N ARG A 72 -27.73 17.36 -6.92
CA ARG A 72 -27.10 18.34 -7.82
C ARG A 72 -26.75 17.77 -9.20
N GLU A 73 -26.29 16.51 -9.25
CA GLU A 73 -25.71 15.93 -10.45
C GLU A 73 -26.66 14.98 -11.19
N CYS A 74 -27.75 14.52 -10.53
CA CYS A 74 -28.71 13.59 -11.13
C CYS A 74 -30.11 14.24 -11.23
N PRO A 75 -30.37 15.05 -12.24
CA PRO A 75 -31.65 15.77 -12.41
C PRO A 75 -32.84 14.85 -12.61
N SER A 76 -32.63 13.63 -13.13
CA SER A 76 -33.65 12.60 -13.31
C SER A 76 -34.07 11.98 -11.98
N CYS A 77 -33.26 12.07 -10.93
CA CYS A 77 -33.54 11.47 -9.63
C CYS A 77 -34.74 12.12 -8.95
N LYS A 78 -35.72 11.31 -8.53
CA LYS A 78 -36.94 11.74 -7.83
C LYS A 78 -37.02 11.19 -6.41
N GLN A 79 -36.30 10.09 -6.14
CA GLN A 79 -36.36 9.40 -4.86
C GLN A 79 -34.97 8.98 -4.40
N ILE A 80 -34.69 9.15 -3.12
CA ILE A 80 -33.49 8.64 -2.48
C ILE A 80 -33.94 7.89 -1.22
N PHE A 81 -33.52 6.64 -1.10
CA PHE A 81 -33.71 5.82 0.10
C PHE A 81 -32.36 5.73 0.80
N ILE A 82 -32.26 6.35 1.97
CA ILE A 82 -31.04 6.29 2.78
C ILE A 82 -31.23 5.42 4.01
N THR A 83 -30.33 4.45 4.17
CA THR A 83 -30.22 3.62 5.36
C THR A 83 -28.95 4.00 6.11
N CYS A 84 -29.08 4.30 7.39
CA CYS A 84 -27.97 4.64 8.28
C CYS A 84 -27.92 3.65 9.44
N TYR A 85 -26.73 3.14 9.75
CA TYR A 85 -26.46 2.40 10.98
C TYR A 85 -25.61 3.25 11.90
N GLU A 86 -26.04 3.45 13.14
CA GLU A 86 -25.30 4.14 14.19
C GLU A 86 -25.74 3.60 15.56
N ASN A 87 -24.81 3.14 16.37
CA ASN A 87 -25.09 2.58 17.68
C ASN A 87 -24.65 3.49 18.84
N ASN A 88 -24.06 4.64 18.55
CA ASN A 88 -23.66 5.59 19.59
C ASN A 88 -24.83 6.54 19.90
N GLU A 89 -25.40 6.38 21.11
CA GLU A 89 -26.53 7.19 21.61
C GLU A 89 -26.25 8.69 21.60
N ASP A 90 -24.99 9.12 21.76
CA ASP A 90 -24.60 10.54 21.72
C ASP A 90 -24.76 11.17 20.34
N PHE A 91 -24.68 10.34 19.27
CA PHE A 91 -24.73 10.84 17.88
C PHE A 91 -26.11 10.75 17.25
N LEU A 92 -26.94 9.82 17.70
CA LEU A 92 -28.26 9.54 17.15
C LEU A 92 -29.19 10.76 17.07
N PRO A 93 -29.33 11.59 18.12
CA PRO A 93 -30.21 12.78 18.05
C PRO A 93 -29.78 13.75 16.97
N MET A 94 -28.44 13.96 16.81
CA MET A 94 -27.89 14.85 15.80
C MET A 94 -28.02 14.25 14.39
N LEU A 95 -27.81 12.93 14.24
CA LEU A 95 -28.03 12.21 12.98
C LEU A 95 -29.48 12.41 12.52
N LYS A 96 -30.45 12.13 13.37
CA LYS A 96 -31.89 12.28 13.05
C LYS A 96 -32.26 13.72 12.69
N ASP A 97 -31.79 14.72 13.47
CA ASP A 97 -32.03 16.14 13.15
C ASP A 97 -31.41 16.55 11.82
N ASN A 98 -30.16 16.15 11.58
CA ASN A 98 -29.49 16.45 10.31
C ASN A 98 -30.22 15.85 9.10
N LEU A 99 -30.58 14.56 9.15
CA LEU A 99 -31.30 13.89 8.09
C LEU A 99 -32.67 14.49 7.82
N GLU A 100 -33.43 14.87 8.87
CA GLU A 100 -34.71 15.53 8.73
C GLU A 100 -34.60 16.90 8.06
N ARG A 101 -33.61 17.71 8.42
CA ARG A 101 -33.33 18.98 7.76
C ARG A 101 -32.91 18.80 6.31
N ILE A 102 -32.13 17.74 6.01
CA ILE A 102 -31.75 17.37 4.65
C ILE A 102 -32.98 16.96 3.85
N ARG A 103 -33.89 16.17 4.42
CA ARG A 103 -35.14 15.77 3.79
C ARG A 103 -35.98 16.96 3.34
N LYS A 104 -36.15 17.97 4.23
CA LYS A 104 -36.84 19.21 3.90
C LYS A 104 -36.18 19.95 2.74
N LYS A 105 -34.82 20.02 2.72
CA LYS A 105 -34.07 20.65 1.62
C LYS A 105 -34.18 19.88 0.31
N CYS A 106 -34.10 18.56 0.32
CA CYS A 106 -34.30 17.73 -0.87
C CYS A 106 -35.65 18.02 -1.52
N ARG A 107 -36.69 18.10 -0.70
CA ARG A 107 -38.05 18.36 -1.19
C ARG A 107 -38.22 19.79 -1.74
N HIS A 108 -37.73 20.79 -0.98
CA HIS A 108 -37.92 22.19 -1.30
C HIS A 108 -37.03 22.65 -2.48
N ASP A 109 -35.72 22.33 -2.42
CA ASP A 109 -34.73 22.89 -3.34
C ASP A 109 -34.58 22.08 -4.63
N TYR A 110 -34.91 20.77 -4.61
CA TYR A 110 -34.62 19.84 -5.72
C TYR A 110 -35.82 18.99 -6.17
N ASN A 111 -36.96 19.10 -5.47
CA ASN A 111 -38.15 18.26 -5.72
C ASN A 111 -37.85 16.72 -5.63
N VAL A 112 -36.89 16.33 -4.78
CA VAL A 112 -36.52 14.93 -4.51
C VAL A 112 -37.15 14.49 -3.20
N ARG A 113 -37.75 13.27 -3.17
CA ARG A 113 -38.26 12.64 -1.96
C ARG A 113 -37.13 11.84 -1.30
N LEU A 114 -36.82 12.20 -0.04
CA LEU A 114 -35.83 11.45 0.76
C LEU A 114 -36.57 10.56 1.76
N TYR A 115 -36.39 9.26 1.66
CA TYR A 115 -36.85 8.24 2.62
C TYR A 115 -35.67 7.89 3.53
N ILE A 116 -35.90 7.89 4.85
CA ILE A 116 -34.85 7.75 5.85
C ILE A 116 -35.15 6.55 6.73
N THR A 117 -34.21 5.63 6.80
CA THR A 117 -34.17 4.53 7.77
C THR A 117 -32.94 4.69 8.64
N VAL A 118 -33.10 4.70 9.96
CA VAL A 118 -31.99 4.75 10.92
C VAL A 118 -32.12 3.54 11.85
N TYR A 119 -31.14 2.64 11.75
CA TYR A 119 -30.98 1.52 12.65
C TYR A 119 -30.01 1.94 13.77
N GLU A 120 -30.54 1.92 15.02
CA GLU A 120 -29.77 2.26 16.23
C GLU A 120 -29.03 1.04 16.76
N GLU A 121 -28.26 0.40 15.85
CA GLU A 121 -27.72 -0.95 16.02
C GLU A 121 -26.30 -1.05 15.48
N ASN A 122 -25.60 -2.12 15.87
CA ASN A 122 -24.30 -2.44 15.33
C ASN A 122 -24.44 -2.99 13.91
N TYR A 123 -23.89 -2.28 12.93
CA TYR A 123 -23.96 -2.65 11.51
C TYR A 123 -23.44 -4.08 11.23
N ILE A 124 -22.39 -4.51 11.91
CA ILE A 124 -21.77 -5.81 11.61
C ILE A 124 -22.68 -6.97 12.07
N THR A 125 -23.28 -6.86 13.27
CA THR A 125 -24.03 -7.96 13.87
C THR A 125 -25.50 -7.97 13.46
N GLU A 126 -26.08 -6.79 13.21
CA GLU A 126 -27.53 -6.66 13.01
C GLU A 126 -27.95 -6.49 11.56
N SER A 127 -27.07 -6.04 10.66
CA SER A 127 -27.45 -5.80 9.25
C SER A 127 -27.99 -7.04 8.53
N LYS A 128 -27.58 -8.22 8.95
CA LYS A 128 -28.10 -9.49 8.42
C LYS A 128 -29.58 -9.77 8.77
N ASN A 129 -30.11 -9.08 9.80
CA ASN A 129 -31.49 -9.23 10.26
C ASN A 129 -32.47 -8.35 9.49
N HIS A 130 -31.96 -7.46 8.63
CA HIS A 130 -32.76 -6.55 7.83
C HIS A 130 -32.92 -7.08 6.40
N TYR A 131 -34.17 -7.38 6.05
CA TYR A 131 -34.54 -7.96 4.77
C TYR A 131 -35.68 -7.17 4.13
N THR A 132 -35.61 -6.99 2.83
CA THR A 132 -36.78 -6.57 2.06
C THR A 132 -37.67 -7.80 1.84
N VAL A 133 -38.85 -7.80 2.44
CA VAL A 133 -39.84 -8.87 2.25
C VAL A 133 -40.51 -8.67 0.90
N THR A 134 -40.29 -9.60 -0.02
CA THR A 134 -41.02 -9.70 -1.30
C THR A 134 -42.14 -10.72 -1.19
N PHE A 135 -43.05 -10.75 -2.20
CA PHE A 135 -44.16 -11.69 -2.21
C PHE A 135 -43.73 -13.20 -2.24
N PHE A 136 -42.45 -13.45 -2.56
CA PHE A 136 -41.93 -14.80 -2.75
C PHE A 136 -40.75 -15.16 -1.88
N ASP A 137 -39.99 -14.14 -1.38
CA ASP A 137 -38.80 -14.37 -0.59
C ASP A 137 -38.43 -13.15 0.30
N SER A 138 -37.67 -13.41 1.36
CA SER A 138 -36.97 -12.36 2.10
C SER A 138 -35.54 -12.24 1.55
N VAL A 139 -35.21 -11.12 0.95
CA VAL A 139 -33.90 -10.86 0.36
C VAL A 139 -33.16 -9.84 1.24
N GLU A 140 -31.92 -10.14 1.58
CA GLU A 140 -31.02 -9.21 2.30
C GLU A 140 -30.96 -7.86 1.56
N ASP A 141 -31.09 -6.74 2.29
CA ASP A 141 -31.09 -5.41 1.70
C ASP A 141 -29.82 -5.13 0.90
N LYS A 142 -29.99 -4.68 -0.33
CA LYS A 142 -28.91 -4.29 -1.25
C LYS A 142 -28.99 -2.80 -1.57
N TYR A 143 -27.83 -2.22 -1.86
CA TYR A 143 -27.69 -0.79 -2.07
C TYR A 143 -26.93 -0.49 -3.35
N ASP A 144 -27.35 0.58 -4.02
CA ASP A 144 -26.68 1.11 -5.21
C ASP A 144 -25.38 1.82 -4.87
N LEU A 145 -25.41 2.56 -3.76
CA LEU A 145 -24.30 3.37 -3.27
C LEU A 145 -24.04 3.09 -1.81
N ILE A 146 -22.79 2.80 -1.46
CA ILE A 146 -22.36 2.63 -0.08
C ILE A 146 -21.26 3.63 0.22
N ILE A 147 -21.37 4.34 1.33
CA ILE A 147 -20.32 5.21 1.82
C ILE A 147 -20.05 4.90 3.30
N CYS A 148 -18.77 4.82 3.67
CA CYS A 148 -18.42 4.42 5.03
C CYS A 148 -17.07 4.99 5.47
N ASN A 149 -17.06 5.61 6.64
CA ASN A 149 -15.85 5.91 7.40
C ASN A 149 -15.93 5.18 8.75
N PRO A 150 -15.52 3.90 8.79
CA PRO A 150 -15.77 3.03 9.93
C PRO A 150 -15.07 3.48 11.21
N PRO A 151 -15.56 3.08 12.39
CA PRO A 151 -14.84 3.25 13.64
C PRO A 151 -13.50 2.52 13.62
N THR A 152 -12.56 2.89 14.51
CA THR A 152 -11.20 2.34 14.54
C THR A 152 -11.01 1.29 15.64
N GLU A 153 -12.08 0.71 16.15
CA GLU A 153 -12.07 -0.33 17.17
C GLU A 153 -11.40 -1.61 16.71
N LEU A 154 -10.95 -2.41 17.66
CA LEU A 154 -10.36 -3.73 17.41
C LEU A 154 -11.26 -4.79 18.00
N TYR A 155 -11.59 -5.79 17.21
CA TYR A 155 -12.36 -6.96 17.62
C TYR A 155 -11.47 -8.18 17.78
N GLU A 156 -11.72 -8.99 18.81
CA GLU A 156 -11.07 -10.29 18.99
C GLU A 156 -11.54 -11.28 17.91
N LYS A 157 -10.73 -12.28 17.63
CA LYS A 157 -11.05 -13.32 16.63
C LYS A 157 -12.38 -14.02 16.91
N ASP A 158 -12.66 -14.25 18.17
CA ASP A 158 -13.84 -15.00 18.63
C ASP A 158 -15.04 -14.07 18.98
N SER A 159 -14.95 -12.78 18.63
CA SER A 159 -16.08 -11.85 18.81
C SER A 159 -17.21 -12.17 17.85
N GLN A 160 -18.42 -11.77 18.21
CA GLN A 160 -19.58 -11.90 17.35
C GLN A 160 -19.37 -11.17 16.02
N GLU A 161 -18.82 -9.96 16.06
CA GLU A 161 -18.53 -9.15 14.87
C GLU A 161 -17.56 -9.86 13.91
N ALA A 162 -16.51 -10.49 14.43
CA ALA A 162 -15.56 -11.24 13.60
C ALA A 162 -16.21 -12.47 12.96
N SER A 163 -17.08 -13.16 13.71
CA SER A 163 -17.83 -14.32 13.23
C SER A 163 -18.81 -13.94 12.12
N GLU A 164 -19.63 -12.90 12.36
CA GLU A 164 -20.65 -12.44 11.42
C GLU A 164 -20.06 -11.91 10.13
N ALA A 165 -18.90 -11.28 10.17
CA ALA A 165 -18.20 -10.85 8.98
C ALA A 165 -17.51 -12.00 8.21
N GLY A 166 -17.78 -13.27 8.57
CA GLY A 166 -17.26 -14.46 7.89
C GLY A 166 -15.97 -15.01 8.49
N GLY A 167 -15.72 -14.70 9.76
CA GLY A 167 -14.54 -15.14 10.47
C GLY A 167 -13.27 -14.36 10.09
N VAL A 168 -12.23 -14.52 10.89
CA VAL A 168 -10.91 -13.92 10.68
C VAL A 168 -9.82 -14.89 11.12
N THR A 169 -8.68 -14.83 10.45
CA THR A 169 -7.52 -15.69 10.78
C THR A 169 -6.60 -15.06 11.82
N GLN A 170 -6.78 -13.77 12.10
CA GLN A 170 -5.94 -12.99 13.01
C GLN A 170 -6.49 -13.04 14.43
N VAL A 171 -5.63 -12.86 15.43
CA VAL A 171 -6.04 -12.76 16.83
C VAL A 171 -6.94 -11.54 17.06
N LYS A 172 -6.64 -10.42 16.39
CA LYS A 172 -7.44 -9.19 16.41
C LYS A 172 -7.58 -8.62 15.01
N ILE A 173 -8.74 -8.07 14.69
CA ILE A 173 -9.02 -7.36 13.44
C ILE A 173 -9.65 -5.99 13.73
N GLY A 174 -9.29 -4.99 12.92
CA GLY A 174 -9.89 -3.66 13.02
C GLY A 174 -11.30 -3.62 12.42
N ALA A 175 -12.21 -2.92 13.08
CA ALA A 175 -13.57 -2.63 12.61
C ALA A 175 -13.61 -2.19 11.13
N PRO A 176 -12.69 -1.34 10.62
CA PRO A 176 -12.73 -0.91 9.22
C PRO A 176 -12.74 -2.07 8.22
N PHE A 177 -12.05 -3.16 8.53
CA PHE A 177 -11.98 -4.33 7.62
C PHE A 177 -13.27 -5.16 7.67
N LEU A 178 -13.90 -5.28 8.83
CA LEU A 178 -15.19 -5.97 8.99
C LEU A 178 -16.31 -5.18 8.30
N PHE A 179 -16.34 -3.85 8.49
CA PHE A 179 -17.28 -2.97 7.80
C PHE A 179 -17.15 -3.08 6.29
N ALA A 180 -15.93 -3.11 5.75
CA ALA A 180 -15.70 -3.26 4.32
C ALA A 180 -16.19 -4.61 3.79
N LYS A 181 -15.97 -5.71 4.53
CA LYS A 181 -16.48 -7.04 4.17
C LYS A 181 -18.01 -7.07 4.13
N MET A 182 -18.66 -6.49 5.14
CA MET A 182 -20.12 -6.40 5.19
C MET A 182 -20.66 -5.49 4.08
N ALA A 183 -20.04 -4.33 3.84
CA ALA A 183 -20.40 -3.44 2.74
C ALA A 183 -20.37 -4.16 1.38
N ALA A 184 -19.32 -4.94 1.11
CA ALA A 184 -19.22 -5.73 -0.13
C ALA A 184 -20.36 -6.76 -0.30
N ARG A 185 -20.93 -7.27 0.79
CA ARG A 185 -22.10 -8.17 0.77
C ARG A 185 -23.39 -7.41 0.43
N HIS A 186 -23.54 -6.19 0.93
CA HIS A 186 -24.72 -5.36 0.75
C HIS A 186 -24.73 -4.57 -0.57
N MET A 187 -23.73 -4.71 -1.43
CA MET A 187 -23.73 -4.08 -2.75
C MET A 187 -24.69 -4.82 -3.70
N GLU A 188 -25.52 -4.07 -4.42
CA GLU A 188 -26.26 -4.54 -5.60
C GLU A 188 -25.29 -4.75 -6.77
N ASP A 189 -25.65 -5.54 -7.75
CA ASP A 189 -24.85 -5.68 -8.97
C ASP A 189 -24.73 -4.34 -9.70
N GLY A 190 -23.51 -3.94 -10.03
CA GLY A 190 -23.20 -2.62 -10.58
C GLY A 190 -23.08 -1.49 -9.55
N ALA A 191 -23.30 -1.77 -8.27
CA ALA A 191 -23.19 -0.81 -7.18
C ALA A 191 -21.75 -0.31 -6.95
N ASP A 192 -21.65 0.87 -6.33
CA ASP A 192 -20.39 1.46 -5.89
C ASP A 192 -20.32 1.59 -4.36
N ALA A 193 -19.15 1.28 -3.80
CA ALA A 193 -18.84 1.53 -2.40
C ALA A 193 -17.57 2.37 -2.23
N VAL A 194 -17.62 3.38 -1.40
CA VAL A 194 -16.45 4.20 -1.04
C VAL A 194 -16.19 4.12 0.44
N ILE A 195 -15.05 3.57 0.81
CA ILE A 195 -14.72 3.22 2.19
C ILE A 195 -13.36 3.81 2.57
N MET A 196 -13.28 4.45 3.73
CA MET A 196 -12.02 4.85 4.33
C MET A 196 -11.42 3.70 5.12
N LEU A 197 -10.20 3.32 4.80
CA LEU A 197 -9.47 2.23 5.45
C LEU A 197 -8.10 2.68 5.95
N PRO A 198 -7.56 2.03 6.99
CA PRO A 198 -6.15 2.20 7.33
C PRO A 198 -5.24 1.85 6.14
N ALA A 199 -4.16 2.59 5.96
CA ALA A 199 -3.21 2.35 4.86
C ALA A 199 -2.58 0.94 4.89
N THR A 200 -2.63 0.26 6.03
CA THR A 200 -2.24 -1.15 6.18
C THR A 200 -3.10 -2.10 5.34
N ALA A 201 -4.32 -1.71 4.95
CA ALA A 201 -5.16 -2.46 4.00
C ALA A 201 -4.41 -2.80 2.72
N ALA A 202 -3.54 -1.89 2.26
CA ALA A 202 -2.82 -2.03 1.00
C ALA A 202 -1.84 -3.20 0.97
N SER A 203 -1.11 -3.45 2.07
CA SER A 203 0.05 -4.36 1.97
C SER A 203 0.38 -5.19 3.22
N ALA A 204 -0.32 -5.01 4.36
CA ALA A 204 -0.03 -5.78 5.55
C ALA A 204 -0.27 -7.28 5.30
N SER A 205 0.72 -8.12 5.61
CA SER A 205 0.63 -9.58 5.41
C SER A 205 -0.48 -10.23 6.24
N SER A 206 -0.77 -9.68 7.40
CA SER A 206 -1.89 -10.10 8.24
C SER A 206 -3.27 -9.86 7.60
N LEU A 207 -3.38 -9.01 6.58
CA LEU A 207 -4.63 -8.67 5.89
C LEU A 207 -4.77 -9.34 4.52
N THR A 208 -3.95 -10.35 4.22
CA THR A 208 -4.02 -11.09 2.95
C THR A 208 -5.40 -11.72 2.73
N GLY A 209 -5.95 -12.40 3.75
CA GLY A 209 -7.28 -13.01 3.66
C GLY A 209 -8.40 -11.98 3.44
N PHE A 210 -8.31 -10.82 4.11
CA PHE A 210 -9.23 -9.70 3.86
C PHE A 210 -9.20 -9.25 2.39
N ARG A 211 -8.01 -9.03 1.83
CA ARG A 211 -7.87 -8.57 0.44
C ARG A 211 -8.34 -9.61 -0.58
N GLN A 212 -8.07 -10.89 -0.33
CA GLN A 212 -8.55 -11.99 -1.17
C GLN A 212 -10.08 -12.04 -1.20
N GLU A 213 -10.73 -11.99 -0.02
CA GLU A 213 -12.20 -11.97 0.06
C GLU A 213 -12.81 -10.74 -0.63
N MET A 214 -12.21 -9.54 -0.44
CA MET A 214 -12.67 -8.35 -1.15
C MET A 214 -12.55 -8.51 -2.66
N LYS A 215 -11.44 -9.04 -3.16
CA LYS A 215 -11.20 -9.28 -4.59
C LYS A 215 -12.19 -10.29 -5.21
N GLU A 216 -12.64 -11.26 -4.44
CA GLU A 216 -13.66 -12.24 -4.89
C GLU A 216 -15.06 -11.64 -5.03
N ARG A 217 -15.37 -10.59 -4.24
CA ARG A 217 -16.71 -10.00 -4.16
C ARG A 217 -16.88 -8.74 -4.98
N VAL A 218 -15.83 -7.91 -5.02
CA VAL A 218 -15.86 -6.56 -5.60
C VAL A 218 -14.55 -6.22 -6.28
N SER A 219 -14.60 -5.32 -7.24
CA SER A 219 -13.43 -4.83 -7.97
C SER A 219 -13.02 -3.44 -7.48
N LEU A 220 -11.72 -3.23 -7.30
CA LEU A 220 -11.17 -1.92 -6.95
C LEU A 220 -11.21 -1.00 -8.16
N GLU A 221 -11.80 0.18 -8.01
CA GLU A 221 -12.01 1.14 -9.10
C GLU A 221 -11.10 2.37 -8.96
N ARG A 222 -11.08 2.96 -7.76
CA ARG A 222 -10.36 4.20 -7.48
C ARG A 222 -9.65 4.13 -6.13
N ILE A 223 -8.54 4.84 -6.04
CA ILE A 223 -7.76 4.97 -4.81
C ILE A 223 -7.48 6.45 -4.55
N HIS A 224 -7.71 6.91 -3.32
CA HIS A 224 -7.19 8.20 -2.89
C HIS A 224 -6.21 8.04 -1.73
N LEU A 225 -5.04 8.66 -1.88
CA LEU A 225 -3.94 8.60 -0.92
C LEU A 225 -3.76 9.96 -0.24
N PHE A 226 -3.84 9.97 1.08
CA PHE A 226 -3.38 11.12 1.86
C PHE A 226 -1.87 11.00 2.07
N ILE A 227 -1.12 11.98 1.57
CA ILE A 227 0.33 11.98 1.61
C ILE A 227 0.85 13.06 2.56
N GLY A 228 2.01 12.82 3.16
CA GLY A 228 2.72 13.81 3.96
C GLY A 228 3.63 14.70 3.12
N LYS A 229 4.05 15.84 3.67
CA LYS A 229 5.03 16.70 3.01
C LYS A 229 6.35 15.96 2.84
N GLN A 230 6.92 16.03 1.65
CA GLN A 230 8.23 15.48 1.35
C GLN A 230 9.30 16.35 2.03
N LYS A 231 10.08 15.75 2.92
CA LYS A 231 11.14 16.46 3.66
C LYS A 231 12.42 16.61 2.84
N ASN A 232 12.64 15.75 1.86
CA ASN A 232 13.79 15.74 0.98
C ASN A 232 13.37 15.14 -0.36
N ALA A 233 13.76 15.76 -1.48
CA ALA A 233 13.43 15.31 -2.84
C ALA A 233 13.89 13.86 -3.13
N LYS A 234 14.94 13.40 -2.44
CA LYS A 234 15.48 12.02 -2.59
C LYS A 234 14.69 10.96 -1.79
N ARG A 235 13.79 11.34 -0.90
CA ARG A 235 12.99 10.39 -0.10
C ARG A 235 11.61 10.18 -0.70
N ALA A 236 11.11 8.94 -0.62
CA ALA A 236 9.72 8.66 -0.97
C ALA A 236 8.75 9.49 -0.12
N VAL A 237 7.68 9.97 -0.75
CA VAL A 237 6.63 10.72 -0.06
C VAL A 237 5.96 9.80 0.96
N PRO A 238 5.86 10.19 2.25
CA PRO A 238 5.24 9.34 3.25
C PRO A 238 3.72 9.26 3.04
N LEU A 239 3.17 8.05 3.12
CA LEU A 239 1.73 7.81 3.16
C LEU A 239 1.21 8.11 4.57
N LYS A 240 0.07 8.80 4.67
CA LYS A 240 -0.62 9.01 5.95
C LYS A 240 -1.34 7.73 6.39
N LYS A 241 -1.96 7.79 7.57
CA LYS A 241 -2.52 6.63 8.27
C LYS A 241 -3.69 5.97 7.51
N ASN A 242 -4.49 6.74 6.78
CA ASN A 242 -5.70 6.28 6.09
C ASN A 242 -5.59 6.48 4.58
N ILE A 243 -6.33 5.66 3.84
CA ILE A 243 -6.58 5.75 2.39
C ILE A 243 -8.08 5.64 2.14
N ILE A 244 -8.55 6.11 0.99
CA ILE A 244 -9.93 5.88 0.57
C ILE A 244 -9.89 4.94 -0.63
N LEU A 245 -10.68 3.88 -0.56
CA LEU A 245 -10.84 2.90 -1.64
C LEU A 245 -12.27 2.94 -2.16
N SER A 246 -12.41 2.99 -3.48
CA SER A 246 -13.69 2.86 -4.17
C SER A 246 -13.75 1.51 -4.85
N TYR A 247 -14.81 0.78 -4.57
CA TYR A 247 -15.08 -0.54 -5.13
C TYR A 247 -16.35 -0.52 -5.96
N THR A 248 -16.40 -1.37 -6.98
CA THR A 248 -17.62 -1.65 -7.74
C THR A 248 -17.96 -3.14 -7.65
N LYS A 249 -19.23 -3.48 -7.61
CA LYS A 249 -19.69 -4.87 -7.74
C LYS A 249 -19.94 -5.18 -9.21
N GLY A 250 -18.88 -5.65 -9.87
CA GLY A 250 -18.88 -5.95 -11.31
C GLY A 250 -17.49 -6.34 -11.78
N ALA A 251 -17.32 -6.39 -13.10
CA ALA A 251 -16.03 -6.69 -13.71
C ALA A 251 -14.95 -5.69 -13.29
N ALA A 252 -13.74 -6.19 -13.10
CA ALA A 252 -12.60 -5.33 -12.80
C ALA A 252 -12.34 -4.37 -13.97
N PRO A 253 -12.07 -3.09 -13.70
CA PRO A 253 -11.72 -2.13 -14.74
C PRO A 253 -10.35 -2.48 -15.34
N GLU A 254 -10.11 -2.09 -16.57
CA GLU A 254 -8.78 -2.24 -17.18
C GLU A 254 -7.71 -1.44 -16.44
N LYS A 255 -8.09 -0.24 -15.98
CA LYS A 255 -7.18 0.69 -15.27
C LYS A 255 -7.79 1.24 -13.99
N ILE A 256 -6.94 1.42 -12.98
CA ILE A 256 -7.31 2.05 -11.71
C ILE A 256 -6.90 3.52 -11.72
N GLN A 257 -7.83 4.39 -11.29
CA GLN A 257 -7.58 5.79 -11.07
C GLN A 257 -7.03 6.03 -9.65
N ILE A 258 -5.83 6.61 -9.55
CA ILE A 258 -5.24 6.99 -8.27
C ILE A 258 -5.21 8.52 -8.17
N SER A 259 -5.54 9.03 -6.99
CA SER A 259 -5.39 10.45 -6.67
C SER A 259 -4.69 10.64 -5.32
N THR A 260 -4.04 11.79 -5.14
CA THR A 260 -3.31 12.11 -3.92
C THR A 260 -3.66 13.50 -3.41
N SER A 261 -3.59 13.71 -2.08
CA SER A 261 -3.66 15.05 -1.48
C SER A 261 -2.74 15.17 -0.27
N TYR A 262 -2.21 16.38 -0.02
CA TYR A 262 -1.34 16.66 1.13
C TYR A 262 -2.09 16.81 2.45
N ASP A 263 -3.31 17.31 2.41
CA ASP A 263 -4.19 17.44 3.57
C ASP A 263 -5.43 16.57 3.39
N GLU A 264 -5.97 16.07 4.51
CA GLU A 264 -7.20 15.31 4.52
C GLU A 264 -8.34 16.16 3.93
N GLY A 265 -8.50 16.05 2.61
CA GLY A 265 -9.68 16.54 1.92
C GLY A 265 -9.66 17.96 1.39
N LYS A 266 -8.56 18.68 1.33
CA LYS A 266 -8.58 19.96 0.58
C LYS A 266 -8.59 19.65 -0.92
N PRO A 267 -9.69 19.92 -1.64
CA PRO A 267 -9.81 19.66 -3.08
C PRO A 267 -8.71 20.35 -3.90
N GLU A 268 -8.28 21.52 -3.47
CA GLU A 268 -7.21 22.32 -4.09
C GLU A 268 -5.84 21.64 -4.07
N SER A 269 -5.63 20.67 -3.16
CA SER A 269 -4.40 19.86 -3.06
C SER A 269 -4.53 18.48 -3.70
N THR A 270 -5.68 18.16 -4.30
CA THR A 270 -5.90 16.86 -4.92
C THR A 270 -5.27 16.80 -6.30
N VAL A 271 -4.38 15.86 -6.51
CA VAL A 271 -3.72 15.59 -7.78
C VAL A 271 -4.16 14.22 -8.28
N ALA A 272 -4.77 14.16 -9.46
CA ALA A 272 -5.02 12.91 -10.15
C ALA A 272 -3.72 12.42 -10.80
N LEU A 273 -3.39 11.15 -10.58
CA LEU A 273 -2.25 10.51 -11.23
C LEU A 273 -2.70 9.89 -12.56
N PRO A 274 -1.79 9.67 -13.53
CA PRO A 274 -2.09 8.88 -14.71
C PRO A 274 -2.65 7.50 -14.31
N PRO A 275 -3.71 7.02 -14.97
CA PRO A 275 -4.30 5.71 -14.67
C PRO A 275 -3.28 4.59 -14.89
N LEU A 276 -3.30 3.58 -14.03
CA LEU A 276 -2.42 2.41 -14.09
C LEU A 276 -3.24 1.14 -14.34
N ASP A 277 -2.64 0.19 -15.04
CA ASP A 277 -3.25 -1.10 -15.30
C ASP A 277 -3.64 -1.81 -14.00
N TYR A 278 -4.82 -2.41 -13.98
CA TYR A 278 -5.37 -3.07 -12.79
C TYR A 278 -4.39 -4.10 -12.20
N ASN A 279 -3.85 -4.98 -13.06
CA ASN A 279 -2.93 -6.04 -12.64
C ASN A 279 -1.57 -5.53 -12.16
N PHE A 280 -1.23 -4.28 -12.48
CA PHE A 280 -0.05 -3.63 -11.91
C PHE A 280 -0.34 -3.10 -10.50
N VAL A 281 -1.52 -2.52 -10.28
CA VAL A 281 -1.90 -1.94 -8.99
C VAL A 281 -2.28 -3.03 -7.99
N VAL A 282 -3.04 -4.04 -8.42
CA VAL A 282 -3.56 -5.13 -7.57
C VAL A 282 -2.77 -6.41 -7.86
N ASP A 283 -2.00 -6.87 -6.90
CA ASP A 283 -1.27 -8.15 -7.02
C ASP A 283 -2.26 -9.32 -7.10
N GLU A 284 -2.08 -10.18 -8.11
CA GLU A 284 -2.96 -11.30 -8.37
C GLU A 284 -2.96 -12.32 -7.22
N ALA A 285 -1.81 -12.57 -6.61
CA ALA A 285 -1.63 -13.63 -5.63
C ALA A 285 -2.19 -13.29 -4.23
N ASP A 286 -2.05 -12.02 -3.76
CA ASP A 286 -2.42 -11.65 -2.40
C ASP A 286 -3.29 -10.39 -2.29
N GLY A 287 -3.71 -9.82 -3.44
CA GLY A 287 -4.53 -8.62 -3.51
C GLY A 287 -3.85 -7.36 -2.97
N SER A 288 -2.55 -7.38 -2.69
CA SER A 288 -1.86 -6.20 -2.18
C SER A 288 -1.73 -5.11 -3.24
N LEU A 289 -1.70 -3.85 -2.80
CA LEU A 289 -1.75 -2.70 -3.67
C LEU A 289 -0.37 -2.07 -3.84
N THR A 290 0.01 -1.79 -5.07
CA THR A 290 1.13 -0.92 -5.43
C THR A 290 0.62 0.52 -5.50
N LEU A 291 1.18 1.41 -4.69
CA LEU A 291 0.66 2.77 -4.48
C LEU A 291 1.70 3.85 -4.86
N PRO A 292 1.81 4.25 -6.13
CA PRO A 292 2.55 5.45 -6.51
C PRO A 292 1.88 6.69 -5.90
N LYS A 293 2.69 7.67 -5.49
CA LYS A 293 2.24 8.83 -4.71
C LYS A 293 2.42 10.15 -5.46
N SER A 294 2.98 10.10 -6.65
CA SER A 294 3.21 11.27 -7.50
C SER A 294 3.16 10.88 -8.98
N ILE A 295 3.00 11.88 -9.85
CA ILE A 295 3.06 11.67 -11.31
C ILE A 295 4.41 11.07 -11.70
N GLU A 296 5.49 11.49 -11.05
CA GLU A 296 6.83 10.98 -11.30
C GLU A 296 6.97 9.51 -10.88
N ASP A 297 6.40 9.11 -9.73
CA ASP A 297 6.33 7.70 -9.33
C ASP A 297 5.62 6.86 -10.39
N THR A 298 4.51 7.36 -10.93
CA THR A 298 3.75 6.67 -11.99
C THR A 298 4.59 6.51 -13.26
N LYS A 299 5.31 7.56 -13.68
CA LYS A 299 6.22 7.50 -14.83
C LYS A 299 7.32 6.46 -14.63
N ILE A 300 7.98 6.47 -13.47
CA ILE A 300 9.05 5.53 -13.13
C ILE A 300 8.55 4.09 -13.19
N VAL A 301 7.41 3.85 -12.58
CA VAL A 301 6.80 2.53 -12.53
C VAL A 301 6.44 2.05 -13.92
N SER A 302 5.70 2.86 -14.69
CA SER A 302 5.32 2.51 -16.07
C SER A 302 6.54 2.25 -16.94
N TYR A 303 7.60 3.03 -16.75
CA TYR A 303 8.81 2.87 -17.54
C TYR A 303 9.56 1.56 -17.23
N ILE A 304 9.83 1.31 -15.93
CA ILE A 304 10.64 0.15 -15.52
C ILE A 304 9.86 -1.16 -15.73
N SER A 305 8.53 -1.18 -15.54
CA SER A 305 7.73 -2.40 -15.72
C SER A 305 7.76 -2.97 -17.15
N HIS A 306 8.14 -2.19 -18.16
CA HIS A 306 8.28 -2.65 -19.54
C HIS A 306 9.59 -3.35 -19.84
N PHE A 307 10.55 -3.37 -18.93
CA PHE A 307 11.81 -4.08 -19.17
C PHE A 307 11.59 -5.60 -19.24
N PRO A 308 12.20 -6.27 -20.25
CA PRO A 308 11.86 -7.65 -20.57
C PRO A 308 12.53 -8.70 -19.68
N GLU A 309 13.61 -8.33 -18.98
CA GLU A 309 14.43 -9.28 -18.25
C GLU A 309 14.09 -9.28 -16.75
N THR A 310 14.48 -10.36 -16.11
CA THR A 310 14.48 -10.54 -14.64
C THR A 310 15.82 -11.15 -14.22
N LEU A 311 16.11 -11.19 -12.92
CA LEU A 311 17.30 -11.94 -12.46
C LEU A 311 17.28 -13.38 -12.97
N SER A 312 16.08 -13.98 -13.04
CA SER A 312 15.93 -15.38 -13.47
C SER A 312 16.26 -15.60 -14.93
N SER A 313 15.80 -14.75 -15.83
CA SER A 313 16.07 -14.85 -17.27
C SER A 313 17.54 -14.57 -17.60
N LEU A 314 18.20 -13.72 -16.81
CA LEU A 314 19.63 -13.46 -16.90
C LEU A 314 20.52 -14.59 -16.35
N GLY A 315 19.95 -15.71 -15.89
CA GLY A 315 20.69 -16.80 -15.28
C GLY A 315 21.20 -16.51 -13.86
N LEU A 316 20.60 -15.51 -13.19
CA LEU A 316 20.96 -15.04 -11.87
C LEU A 316 19.92 -15.45 -10.82
N LYS A 317 20.33 -15.45 -9.57
CA LYS A 317 19.45 -15.64 -8.42
C LYS A 317 19.77 -14.62 -7.34
N ILE A 318 18.80 -14.34 -6.50
CA ILE A 318 18.98 -13.62 -5.24
C ILE A 318 18.78 -14.60 -4.07
N SER A 319 19.69 -14.55 -3.13
CA SER A 319 19.68 -15.37 -1.93
C SER A 319 19.84 -14.50 -0.68
N THR A 320 19.32 -14.97 0.44
CA THR A 320 19.58 -14.35 1.75
C THR A 320 20.83 -15.00 2.37
N GLY A 321 21.62 -14.21 3.06
CA GLY A 321 22.83 -14.66 3.72
C GLY A 321 22.60 -15.82 4.70
N LEU A 322 23.62 -16.64 4.85
CA LEU A 322 23.53 -17.97 5.45
C LEU A 322 23.64 -17.96 6.97
N VAL A 323 24.34 -16.97 7.56
CA VAL A 323 24.71 -16.96 8.98
C VAL A 323 23.76 -16.15 9.83
N ILE A 324 23.25 -16.77 10.89
CA ILE A 324 22.46 -16.14 11.95
C ILE A 324 23.28 -16.22 13.23
N ASP A 325 23.65 -15.08 13.83
CA ASP A 325 24.56 -15.02 14.97
C ASP A 325 24.16 -15.95 16.12
N SER A 326 22.89 -15.97 16.50
CA SER A 326 22.38 -16.81 17.60
C SER A 326 22.43 -18.32 17.33
N ARG A 327 22.51 -18.72 16.05
CA ARG A 327 22.60 -20.14 15.65
C ARG A 327 24.04 -20.59 15.40
N CYS A 328 24.98 -19.66 15.38
CA CYS A 328 26.40 -19.91 15.08
C CYS A 328 27.30 -19.48 16.23
N GLU A 329 26.77 -19.43 17.44
CA GLU A 329 27.53 -19.08 18.64
C GLU A 329 28.71 -20.09 18.83
N GLY A 330 29.91 -19.57 19.10
CA GLY A 330 31.12 -20.40 19.14
C GLY A 330 31.82 -20.64 17.80
N LEU A 331 31.15 -20.36 16.66
CA LEU A 331 31.78 -20.48 15.34
C LEU A 331 32.24 -19.13 14.77
N LEU A 332 31.99 -18.04 15.46
CA LEU A 332 32.23 -16.67 15.01
C LEU A 332 33.47 -16.04 15.67
N PHE A 333 34.35 -15.46 14.87
CA PHE A 333 35.63 -14.91 15.31
C PHE A 333 35.78 -13.46 14.80
N SER A 334 36.49 -12.64 15.57
CA SER A 334 36.79 -11.25 15.18
C SER A 334 38.03 -11.18 14.29
N GLU A 335 38.98 -12.08 14.51
CA GLU A 335 40.25 -12.17 13.78
C GLU A 335 40.29 -13.42 12.90
N PRO A 336 41.13 -13.43 11.84
CA PRO A 336 41.29 -14.60 11.00
C PRO A 336 41.99 -15.74 11.80
N ILE A 337 41.38 -16.91 11.83
CA ILE A 337 41.94 -18.10 12.39
C ILE A 337 42.05 -19.22 11.34
N LYS A 338 42.90 -20.21 11.55
CA LYS A 338 43.04 -21.34 10.64
C LYS A 338 41.69 -22.08 10.50
N GLY A 339 41.25 -22.29 9.28
CA GLY A 339 39.96 -22.96 9.00
C GLY A 339 38.71 -22.05 9.09
N ALA A 340 38.88 -20.75 9.32
CA ALA A 340 37.78 -19.79 9.20
C ALA A 340 37.82 -19.08 7.85
N VAL A 341 36.64 -18.60 7.42
CA VAL A 341 36.42 -17.84 6.19
C VAL A 341 35.84 -16.47 6.52
N PRO A 342 36.04 -15.47 5.65
CA PRO A 342 35.39 -14.16 5.79
C PRO A 342 33.89 -14.25 5.84
N LEU A 343 33.26 -13.54 6.79
CA LEU A 343 31.83 -13.37 6.92
C LEU A 343 31.44 -11.95 6.56
N LEU A 344 30.91 -11.73 5.37
CA LEU A 344 30.44 -10.44 4.93
C LEU A 344 29.18 -10.03 5.71
N ARG A 345 29.23 -8.89 6.39
CA ARG A 345 28.15 -8.33 7.20
C ARG A 345 27.56 -7.07 6.56
N GLN A 346 26.39 -6.64 7.00
CA GLN A 346 25.76 -5.42 6.47
C GLN A 346 26.67 -4.17 6.62
N SER A 347 27.60 -4.16 7.57
CA SER A 347 28.61 -3.09 7.72
C SER A 347 29.58 -3.01 6.53
N CYS A 348 29.73 -4.10 5.77
CA CYS A 348 30.54 -4.12 4.54
C CYS A 348 29.86 -3.41 3.36
N ILE A 349 28.55 -3.07 3.47
CA ILE A 349 27.76 -2.45 2.42
C ILE A 349 27.70 -0.95 2.66
N ASN A 350 28.34 -0.17 1.79
CA ASN A 350 28.53 1.28 1.93
C ASN A 350 28.08 2.08 0.70
N GLY A 351 27.40 1.47 -0.26
CA GLY A 351 26.97 2.12 -1.50
C GLY A 351 28.03 2.14 -2.59
N GLY A 352 29.14 1.41 -2.42
CA GLY A 352 30.26 1.34 -3.36
C GLY A 352 30.85 -0.06 -3.45
N VAL A 353 32.17 -0.13 -3.57
CA VAL A 353 32.90 -1.40 -3.46
C VAL A 353 32.84 -1.91 -2.03
N THR A 354 32.54 -3.19 -1.86
CA THR A 354 32.45 -3.85 -0.55
C THR A 354 33.76 -3.70 0.21
N THR A 355 33.70 -3.28 1.45
CA THR A 355 34.88 -3.13 2.32
C THR A 355 35.00 -4.30 3.26
N PHE A 356 36.16 -4.95 3.27
CA PHE A 356 36.51 -6.03 4.20
C PHE A 356 38.03 -6.11 4.37
N PRO A 357 38.57 -6.33 5.59
CA PRO A 357 37.86 -6.42 6.86
C PRO A 357 37.30 -5.08 7.33
N MET A 358 36.33 -5.14 8.25
CA MET A 358 35.74 -3.99 8.90
C MET A 358 36.13 -3.97 10.40
N PRO A 359 36.16 -2.83 11.09
CA PRO A 359 36.44 -2.77 12.52
C PRO A 359 35.22 -3.22 13.34
N VAL A 360 34.74 -4.43 13.09
CA VAL A 360 33.58 -5.04 13.76
C VAL A 360 33.91 -6.43 14.29
N LYS A 361 33.26 -6.81 15.39
CA LYS A 361 33.40 -8.15 15.95
C LYS A 361 32.75 -9.21 15.06
N ARG A 362 33.18 -10.46 15.14
CA ARG A 362 32.57 -11.64 14.52
C ARG A 362 32.51 -11.54 12.98
N GLN A 363 33.60 -11.13 12.35
CA GLN A 363 33.67 -11.01 10.89
C GLN A 363 34.29 -12.22 10.18
N TYR A 364 34.58 -13.30 10.90
CA TYR A 364 34.99 -14.59 10.36
C TYR A 364 34.13 -15.69 10.94
N ILE A 365 33.99 -16.80 10.20
CA ILE A 365 33.22 -17.98 10.63
C ILE A 365 34.03 -19.25 10.35
N ALA A 366 34.06 -20.19 11.29
CA ALA A 366 34.66 -21.51 11.08
C ALA A 366 33.97 -22.25 9.93
N ALA A 367 34.74 -22.73 8.97
CA ALA A 367 34.25 -23.44 7.78
C ALA A 367 33.93 -24.93 8.05
N VAL A 368 33.35 -25.24 9.20
CA VAL A 368 33.03 -26.62 9.63
C VAL A 368 31.70 -27.11 9.04
N ASN A 369 30.84 -26.22 8.60
CA ASN A 369 29.54 -26.58 8.03
C ASN A 369 29.41 -26.02 6.60
N PRO A 370 29.36 -26.89 5.58
CA PRO A 370 29.24 -26.47 4.17
C PRO A 370 27.98 -25.64 3.86
N THR A 371 26.92 -25.73 4.67
CA THR A 371 25.69 -24.95 4.47
C THR A 371 25.83 -23.50 4.89
N LEU A 372 26.85 -23.14 5.66
CA LEU A 372 27.12 -21.79 6.15
C LEU A 372 28.14 -21.04 5.29
N ILE A 373 28.75 -21.72 4.31
CA ILE A 373 29.76 -21.12 3.43
C ILE A 373 29.35 -21.22 1.97
N GLN A 374 29.92 -20.37 1.16
CA GLN A 374 29.68 -20.33 -0.29
C GLN A 374 31.00 -20.10 -1.04
N LYS A 375 31.06 -20.51 -2.30
CA LYS A 375 32.20 -20.25 -3.16
C LYS A 375 32.44 -18.74 -3.28
N ASN A 376 33.69 -18.30 -3.19
CA ASN A 376 34.06 -16.91 -3.42
C ASN A 376 33.84 -16.56 -4.89
N LYS A 377 32.85 -15.66 -5.17
CA LYS A 377 32.43 -15.25 -6.51
C LYS A 377 32.10 -13.77 -6.54
N ASN A 378 32.04 -13.19 -7.75
CA ASN A 378 31.50 -11.85 -7.96
C ASN A 378 30.02 -11.81 -7.58
N MET A 379 29.61 -10.80 -6.78
CA MET A 379 28.24 -10.64 -6.29
C MET A 379 27.87 -9.17 -6.16
N VAL A 380 26.58 -8.89 -6.23
CA VAL A 380 26.02 -7.62 -5.73
C VAL A 380 25.36 -7.89 -4.38
N LEU A 381 25.85 -7.22 -3.36
CA LEU A 381 25.35 -7.31 -1.99
C LEU A 381 24.32 -6.21 -1.75
N ILE A 382 23.26 -6.52 -1.01
CA ILE A 382 22.15 -5.62 -0.72
C ILE A 382 21.82 -5.70 0.77
N LYS A 383 21.72 -4.58 1.47
CA LYS A 383 21.20 -4.57 2.84
C LYS A 383 19.75 -5.05 2.82
N ARG A 384 19.43 -6.07 3.60
CA ARG A 384 18.07 -6.61 3.67
C ARG A 384 17.11 -5.67 4.38
N VAL A 385 17.57 -5.00 5.44
CA VAL A 385 16.80 -4.05 6.25
C VAL A 385 17.50 -2.71 6.21
N PRO A 386 16.92 -1.68 5.57
CA PRO A 386 17.44 -0.32 5.66
C PRO A 386 17.43 0.16 7.12
N ALA A 387 18.49 0.81 7.56
CA ALA A 387 18.50 1.44 8.87
C ALA A 387 17.61 2.69 8.89
N LYS A 388 17.15 3.11 10.08
CA LYS A 388 16.35 4.35 10.20
C LYS A 388 17.09 5.59 9.71
N SER A 389 18.42 5.57 9.78
CA SER A 389 19.33 6.62 9.30
C SER A 389 19.59 6.56 7.80
N ASP A 390 19.31 5.43 7.14
CA ASP A 390 19.54 5.30 5.70
C ASP A 390 18.58 6.23 4.93
N GLU A 391 19.14 7.04 4.05
CA GLU A 391 18.34 7.94 3.19
C GLU A 391 17.67 7.22 2.05
N ARG A 392 18.17 6.04 1.69
CA ARG A 392 17.73 5.22 0.57
C ARG A 392 17.02 3.96 1.06
N PHE A 393 16.06 3.50 0.27
CA PHE A 393 15.41 2.22 0.46
C PHE A 393 16.34 1.08 0.08
N LEU A 394 17.04 1.21 -1.08
CA LEU A 394 17.95 0.23 -1.63
C LEU A 394 19.40 0.65 -1.36
N ASN A 395 20.09 -0.12 -0.54
CA ASN A 395 21.52 0.05 -0.26
C ASN A 395 22.27 -1.18 -0.76
N SER A 396 23.09 -1.01 -1.80
CA SER A 396 23.87 -2.07 -2.42
C SER A 396 25.37 -1.78 -2.42
N SER A 397 26.18 -2.82 -2.56
CA SER A 397 27.62 -2.74 -2.81
C SER A 397 28.05 -3.83 -3.78
N ILE A 398 29.07 -3.54 -4.59
CA ILE A 398 29.70 -4.51 -5.47
C ILE A 398 30.77 -5.29 -4.70
N TYR A 399 30.74 -6.61 -4.78
CA TYR A 399 31.76 -7.51 -4.28
C TYR A 399 32.40 -8.28 -5.46
N MET A 400 33.73 -8.18 -5.56
CA MET A 400 34.52 -8.91 -6.55
C MET A 400 35.34 -9.98 -5.84
N ALA A 401 35.33 -11.21 -6.33
CA ALA A 401 36.08 -12.33 -5.74
C ALA A 401 37.61 -12.02 -5.60
N ALA A 402 38.12 -11.22 -6.52
CA ALA A 402 39.50 -10.76 -6.49
C ALA A 402 39.88 -9.87 -5.27
N GLN A 403 38.88 -9.40 -4.48
CA GLN A 403 39.16 -8.64 -3.24
C GLN A 403 39.68 -9.56 -2.11
N LEU A 404 39.38 -10.86 -2.17
CA LEU A 404 39.79 -11.84 -1.18
C LEU A 404 40.39 -13.08 -1.87
N PRO A 405 41.46 -12.94 -2.62
CA PRO A 405 41.99 -14.00 -3.51
C PRO A 405 42.52 -15.23 -2.75
N SER A 406 42.93 -15.05 -1.49
CA SER A 406 43.40 -16.14 -0.63
C SER A 406 42.30 -17.05 -0.07
N TYR A 407 41.02 -16.65 -0.24
CA TYR A 407 39.89 -17.41 0.26
C TYR A 407 39.10 -18.04 -0.89
N ARG A 408 39.06 -19.38 -0.93
CA ARG A 408 38.22 -20.16 -1.86
C ARG A 408 36.74 -20.06 -1.53
N TYR A 409 36.43 -19.88 -0.24
CA TYR A 409 35.09 -19.78 0.30
C TYR A 409 34.96 -18.54 1.16
N ILE A 410 33.74 -18.01 1.19
CA ILE A 410 33.31 -16.91 2.07
C ILE A 410 31.95 -17.25 2.67
N SER A 411 31.46 -16.42 3.55
CA SER A 411 30.09 -16.50 4.07
C SER A 411 29.41 -15.13 4.07
N THR A 412 28.09 -15.14 4.19
CA THR A 412 27.27 -13.93 4.23
C THR A 412 26.28 -13.98 5.39
N HIS A 413 26.11 -12.87 6.09
CA HIS A 413 25.21 -12.73 7.23
C HIS A 413 23.74 -12.58 6.76
N ASN A 414 22.78 -13.11 7.53
CA ASN A 414 21.34 -13.12 7.19
C ASN A 414 20.68 -11.73 7.03
N LYS A 415 21.37 -10.67 7.40
CA LYS A 415 20.94 -9.28 7.16
C LYS A 415 21.34 -8.74 5.78
N ILE A 416 21.93 -9.60 4.95
CA ILE A 416 22.29 -9.29 3.57
C ILE A 416 21.49 -10.17 2.63
N ASN A 417 21.01 -9.63 1.54
CA ASN A 417 20.69 -10.36 0.31
C ASN A 417 21.86 -10.21 -0.67
N PHE A 418 22.11 -11.24 -1.49
CA PHE A 418 23.15 -11.18 -2.52
C PHE A 418 22.66 -11.78 -3.82
N ILE A 419 23.12 -11.20 -4.92
CA ILE A 419 22.84 -11.65 -6.27
C ILE A 419 24.08 -12.34 -6.82
N ASP A 420 23.95 -13.62 -7.24
CA ASP A 420 24.97 -14.42 -7.90
C ASP A 420 24.38 -15.27 -9.05
N THR A 421 25.18 -16.10 -9.70
CA THR A 421 24.72 -17.01 -10.76
C THR A 421 23.85 -18.13 -10.17
N LYS A 422 22.84 -18.57 -10.93
CA LYS A 422 22.03 -19.76 -10.58
C LYS A 422 22.90 -21.02 -10.54
N ASP A 423 23.74 -21.17 -11.53
CA ASP A 423 24.70 -22.26 -11.57
C ASP A 423 25.82 -22.04 -10.54
N LYS A 424 26.05 -23.04 -9.70
CA LYS A 424 27.06 -23.00 -8.64
C LYS A 424 28.50 -23.00 -9.16
N LEU A 425 28.71 -23.45 -10.39
CA LEU A 425 30.05 -23.56 -11.00
C LEU A 425 30.41 -22.32 -11.80
N SER A 426 29.43 -21.64 -12.40
CA SER A 426 29.66 -20.43 -13.18
C SER A 426 29.85 -19.21 -12.30
N GLU A 427 30.50 -18.17 -12.85
CA GLU A 427 30.75 -16.89 -12.20
C GLU A 427 30.10 -15.76 -13.02
N MET A 428 29.58 -14.77 -12.33
CA MET A 428 29.05 -13.56 -12.98
C MET A 428 30.21 -12.74 -13.51
N SER A 429 30.14 -12.34 -14.80
CA SER A 429 31.15 -11.47 -15.38
C SER A 429 31.27 -10.15 -14.62
N ALA A 430 32.48 -9.58 -14.55
CA ALA A 430 32.68 -8.28 -13.93
C ALA A 430 31.76 -7.21 -14.54
N ARG A 431 31.60 -7.19 -15.87
CA ARG A 431 30.72 -6.23 -16.58
C ARG A 431 29.29 -6.34 -16.11
N LEU A 432 28.74 -7.56 -16.00
CA LEU A 432 27.37 -7.78 -15.53
C LEU A 432 27.20 -7.41 -14.07
N ALA A 433 28.16 -7.76 -13.19
CA ALA A 433 28.13 -7.41 -11.77
C ALA A 433 28.14 -5.90 -11.55
N TRP A 434 29.04 -5.18 -12.23
CA TRP A 434 29.10 -3.71 -12.16
C TRP A 434 27.86 -3.02 -12.76
N GLY A 435 27.29 -3.58 -13.84
CA GLY A 435 26.06 -3.06 -14.43
C GLY A 435 24.84 -3.22 -13.54
N LEU A 436 24.68 -4.39 -12.91
CA LEU A 436 23.64 -4.61 -11.91
C LEU A 436 23.82 -3.70 -10.70
N PHE A 437 25.05 -3.53 -10.23
CA PHE A 437 25.34 -2.59 -9.17
C PHE A 437 24.96 -1.15 -9.57
N ALA A 438 25.29 -0.72 -10.79
CA ALA A 438 24.90 0.61 -11.29
C ALA A 438 23.38 0.81 -11.25
N LEU A 439 22.62 -0.15 -11.76
CA LEU A 439 21.16 -0.12 -11.71
C LEU A 439 20.64 -0.05 -10.27
N LEU A 440 21.06 -0.98 -9.42
CA LEU A 440 20.58 -1.08 -8.04
C LEU A 440 21.07 0.07 -7.14
N ASN A 441 22.11 0.78 -7.54
CA ASN A 441 22.59 1.96 -6.84
C ASN A 441 22.06 3.28 -7.43
N SER A 442 21.33 3.24 -8.55
CA SER A 442 20.69 4.41 -9.16
C SER A 442 19.49 4.90 -8.38
N THR A 443 19.18 6.19 -8.52
CA THR A 443 18.01 6.83 -7.91
C THR A 443 16.70 6.25 -8.43
N ILE A 444 16.64 5.91 -9.73
CA ILE A 444 15.40 5.43 -10.34
C ILE A 444 15.01 4.02 -9.83
N TYR A 445 15.95 3.10 -9.67
CA TYR A 445 15.67 1.77 -9.13
C TYR A 445 15.40 1.78 -7.62
N ASP A 446 16.07 2.65 -6.86
CA ASP A 446 15.75 2.89 -5.46
C ASP A 446 14.30 3.34 -5.28
N ARG A 447 13.88 4.32 -6.09
CA ARG A 447 12.52 4.86 -6.07
C ARG A 447 11.50 3.83 -6.54
N TYR A 448 11.77 3.11 -7.64
CA TYR A 448 10.91 2.02 -8.11
C TYR A 448 10.65 0.98 -7.01
N LEU A 449 11.72 0.46 -6.39
CA LEU A 449 11.58 -0.53 -5.31
C LEU A 449 10.85 0.03 -4.09
N SER A 450 11.05 1.30 -3.75
CA SER A 450 10.31 1.94 -2.66
C SER A 450 8.80 2.05 -2.91
N ILE A 451 8.36 2.03 -4.18
CA ILE A 451 6.96 2.07 -4.58
C ILE A 451 6.35 0.67 -4.58
N VAL A 452 7.05 -0.31 -5.19
CA VAL A 452 6.51 -1.66 -5.38
C VAL A 452 6.73 -2.58 -4.18
N SER A 453 7.63 -2.24 -3.27
CA SER A 453 7.91 -3.06 -2.10
C SER A 453 6.79 -2.97 -1.07
N LYS A 454 6.30 -4.14 -0.65
CA LYS A 454 5.21 -4.31 0.31
C LYS A 454 5.66 -4.19 1.77
N SER A 455 6.96 -4.14 2.00
CA SER A 455 7.57 -4.09 3.34
C SER A 455 8.73 -3.11 3.41
N LYS A 456 9.14 -2.77 4.64
CA LYS A 456 10.37 -2.01 4.85
C LYS A 456 11.64 -2.86 4.65
N GLN A 457 11.49 -4.16 4.43
CA GLN A 457 12.59 -5.06 4.15
C GLN A 457 12.63 -5.40 2.68
N ILE A 458 13.81 -5.43 2.10
CA ILE A 458 14.03 -5.89 0.73
C ILE A 458 13.84 -7.41 0.69
N ASN A 459 12.69 -7.82 0.15
CA ASN A 459 12.31 -9.22 0.09
C ASN A 459 12.88 -9.88 -1.19
N SER A 460 13.50 -11.05 -1.03
CA SER A 460 14.04 -11.80 -2.18
C SER A 460 12.95 -12.19 -3.21
N LYS A 461 11.69 -12.37 -2.78
CA LYS A 461 10.57 -12.67 -3.70
C LYS A 461 10.27 -11.48 -4.62
N GLU A 462 10.27 -10.26 -4.08
CA GLU A 462 10.05 -9.01 -4.86
C GLU A 462 11.21 -8.77 -5.82
N MET A 463 12.44 -8.94 -5.33
CA MET A 463 13.64 -8.79 -6.16
C MET A 463 13.73 -9.80 -7.32
N LYS A 464 13.18 -11.01 -7.18
CA LYS A 464 13.11 -11.99 -8.28
C LYS A 464 12.25 -11.52 -9.45
N LYS A 465 11.23 -10.71 -9.17
CA LYS A 465 10.29 -10.12 -10.15
C LYS A 465 10.78 -8.75 -10.67
N LEU A 466 11.94 -8.25 -10.22
CA LEU A 466 12.44 -6.93 -10.60
C LEU A 466 12.67 -6.89 -12.11
N PRO A 467 11.99 -5.99 -12.87
CA PRO A 467 12.20 -5.82 -14.29
C PRO A 467 13.59 -5.22 -14.55
N LEU A 468 14.32 -5.81 -15.47
CA LEU A 468 15.67 -5.41 -15.81
C LEU A 468 15.78 -5.18 -17.32
N PRO A 469 16.62 -4.22 -17.76
CA PRO A 469 16.90 -4.05 -19.18
C PRO A 469 17.66 -5.26 -19.74
N PRO A 470 17.76 -5.40 -21.08
CA PRO A 470 18.50 -6.47 -21.72
C PRO A 470 19.95 -6.59 -21.23
N ARG A 471 20.46 -7.81 -21.18
CA ARG A 471 21.79 -8.12 -20.64
C ARG A 471 22.92 -7.26 -21.23
N ASN A 472 22.93 -7.05 -22.53
CA ASN A 472 23.94 -6.24 -23.23
C ASN A 472 23.89 -4.77 -22.74
N ILE A 473 22.72 -4.23 -22.42
CA ILE A 473 22.56 -2.88 -21.88
C ILE A 473 23.17 -2.82 -20.46
N ILE A 474 22.88 -3.82 -19.63
CA ILE A 474 23.43 -3.90 -18.26
C ILE A 474 24.96 -4.00 -18.32
N GLU A 475 25.51 -4.86 -19.18
CA GLU A 475 26.96 -5.03 -19.33
C GLU A 475 27.65 -3.75 -19.87
N ASN A 476 26.98 -2.99 -20.75
CA ASN A 476 27.46 -1.69 -21.21
C ASN A 476 27.55 -0.67 -20.05
N MET A 477 26.50 -0.59 -19.22
CA MET A 477 26.53 0.25 -18.00
C MET A 477 27.71 -0.14 -17.09
N GLY A 478 27.93 -1.44 -16.92
CA GLY A 478 29.02 -1.97 -16.12
C GLY A 478 30.41 -1.55 -16.65
N MET A 479 30.62 -1.66 -17.96
CA MET A 479 31.87 -1.20 -18.58
C MET A 479 32.13 0.28 -18.37
N ARG A 480 31.07 1.11 -18.52
CA ARG A 480 31.16 2.56 -18.28
C ARG A 480 31.47 2.90 -16.83
N LEU A 481 30.83 2.21 -15.88
CA LEU A 481 31.06 2.46 -14.47
C LEU A 481 32.45 2.00 -14.01
N MET A 482 32.95 0.87 -14.54
CA MET A 482 34.32 0.41 -14.30
C MET A 482 35.34 1.43 -14.81
N ALA A 483 35.12 2.01 -16.01
CA ALA A 483 35.97 3.03 -16.58
C ALA A 483 35.97 4.34 -15.81
N ALA A 484 34.81 4.73 -15.25
CA ALA A 484 34.65 5.95 -14.44
C ALA A 484 35.35 5.85 -13.07
N LYS A 485 35.65 4.65 -12.58
CA LYS A 485 36.27 4.37 -11.26
C LYS A 485 35.53 5.04 -10.08
N GLN A 486 34.24 5.30 -10.23
CA GLN A 486 33.38 5.95 -9.23
C GLN A 486 32.17 5.05 -8.97
N THR A 487 31.76 4.99 -7.70
CA THR A 487 30.64 4.12 -7.27
C THR A 487 29.51 4.90 -6.57
N THR A 488 29.58 6.22 -6.62
CA THR A 488 28.55 7.08 -6.00
C THR A 488 27.22 6.95 -6.71
N VAL A 489 26.13 7.25 -6.01
CA VAL A 489 24.79 7.31 -6.61
C VAL A 489 24.76 8.22 -7.83
N ALA A 490 25.38 9.41 -7.75
CA ALA A 490 25.46 10.36 -8.85
C ALA A 490 26.17 9.76 -10.07
N ALA A 491 27.28 9.03 -9.89
CA ALA A 491 27.97 8.36 -10.99
C ALA A 491 27.12 7.25 -11.61
N CYS A 492 26.37 6.49 -10.80
CA CYS A 492 25.42 5.50 -11.29
C CYS A 492 24.30 6.18 -12.11
N ASP A 493 23.72 7.26 -11.60
CA ASP A 493 22.65 8.00 -12.29
C ASP A 493 23.13 8.59 -13.63
N GLN A 494 24.35 9.15 -13.69
CA GLN A 494 24.98 9.65 -14.93
C GLN A 494 25.17 8.58 -16.01
N ILE A 495 25.22 7.31 -15.62
CA ILE A 495 25.37 6.20 -16.55
C ILE A 495 23.99 5.59 -16.87
N VAL A 496 23.18 5.36 -15.86
CA VAL A 496 21.90 4.68 -15.98
C VAL A 496 20.87 5.55 -16.72
N ASN A 497 20.69 6.81 -16.33
CA ASN A 497 19.66 7.67 -16.90
C ASN A 497 19.83 7.87 -18.42
N PRO A 498 21.01 8.26 -18.96
CA PRO A 498 21.18 8.39 -20.40
C PRO A 498 21.10 7.06 -21.15
N THR A 499 21.61 5.96 -20.54
CA THR A 499 21.60 4.63 -21.17
C THR A 499 20.19 4.07 -21.30
N LEU A 500 19.31 4.39 -20.34
CA LEU A 500 17.90 4.04 -20.38
C LEU A 500 17.03 5.12 -21.03
N HIS A 501 17.61 6.19 -21.61
CA HIS A 501 16.86 7.31 -22.17
C HIS A 501 15.87 7.95 -21.18
N ILE A 502 16.23 7.98 -19.90
CA ILE A 502 15.45 8.65 -18.87
C ILE A 502 15.76 10.14 -18.97
N ILE A 503 14.83 10.91 -19.51
CA ILE A 503 14.96 12.35 -19.63
C ILE A 503 14.60 12.94 -18.25
N GLU A 504 15.60 13.52 -17.57
CA GLU A 504 15.35 14.44 -16.45
C GLU A 504 14.64 15.68 -17.03
N LYS A 505 13.35 15.82 -16.77
CA LYS A 505 12.60 17.06 -16.98
C LYS A 505 12.26 17.70 -15.65
#